data_4a3759afc97178f8e7638f1026e26ab3
#
_entry.id   4a3759afc97178f8e7638f1026e26ab3
#
_cell.length_a   1.000
_cell.length_b   1.000
_cell.length_c   1.000
_cell.angle_alpha   90.00
_cell.angle_beta   90.00
_cell.angle_gamma   90.00
#
_symmetry.space_group_name_H-M   'P 1'
#
loop_
_entity.id
_entity.type
_entity.pdbx_description
1 polymer ?
#
loop_
_entity_poly.entity_id
_entity_poly.type
_entity_poly.pdbx_seq_one_letter_code
_entity_poly.pdbx_strand_id
1 'polypeptide(L)'
;MVYDKKVGVKMFADRATIYVRSGKGGDGHVSFRREKYVPDGGPDGGDGGRGGDVIFQVDEGLNTLTDFRHIRKYQAQDGEPGGKKNCRGKNGSDIIIKVPAGTVIKEANSGKVITDMSGDNKRIVLLTGGRGGNGNQHYATPTMQAPKYAQPGQPAKELTLQLELKVIADVGLVGFPNVGKSTFLSRVTNARPKIANYHFTTLNPNLGVVDFEDGDGFVIADIPGLIEGASEGVGLGYEFLRHIERTKVMIHMVDAAGSEGRDPIADIYAINKELTAYNEEIAHRPQVIAANKTDLIYDGENEIVEKLRKEFEPQGMKVFPISAVSGKGVKELLYYVREELRGLDEKPIVFEQEYFPDEMLLTGDEPYTVTYDEETGEYVVEGPRIEKMLGYTNLESEKGFVFFQNFLKENGILQELIDMGIQEGDTVRMYGLSFDYYK
;
A
#
# COMPACT_ATOMS: atom_id res chain seq x y z
N MET A 1 17.93 -40.37 -12.80
CA MET A 1 17.83 -38.89 -12.73
C MET A 1 16.38 -38.53 -12.86
N VAL A 2 15.72 -38.35 -11.73
CA VAL A 2 14.29 -37.98 -11.66
C VAL A 2 14.23 -36.47 -11.46
N TYR A 3 13.78 -35.74 -12.47
CA TYR A 3 13.51 -34.31 -12.38
C TYR A 3 12.14 -34.13 -11.70
N ASP A 4 12.17 -33.77 -10.43
CA ASP A 4 10.99 -33.37 -9.68
C ASP A 4 10.67 -31.88 -10.01
N LYS A 5 9.78 -31.67 -10.97
CA LYS A 5 9.20 -30.35 -11.25
C LYS A 5 8.20 -30.02 -10.14
N LYS A 6 8.64 -29.37 -9.09
CA LYS A 6 7.75 -28.67 -8.15
C LYS A 6 7.01 -27.58 -8.92
N VAL A 7 5.78 -27.88 -9.32
CA VAL A 7 4.80 -26.89 -9.76
C VAL A 7 4.56 -25.96 -8.56
N GLY A 8 5.16 -24.77 -8.60
CA GLY A 8 4.98 -23.75 -7.59
C GLY A 8 3.51 -23.31 -7.57
N VAL A 9 2.79 -23.72 -6.55
CA VAL A 9 1.43 -23.21 -6.27
C VAL A 9 1.56 -21.73 -5.93
N LYS A 10 1.17 -20.85 -6.85
CA LYS A 10 1.07 -19.40 -6.55
C LYS A 10 0.02 -19.20 -5.46
N MET A 11 0.45 -18.91 -4.26
CA MET A 11 -0.43 -18.63 -3.13
C MET A 11 -0.92 -17.18 -3.23
N PHE A 12 -2.21 -16.94 -3.08
CA PHE A 12 -2.80 -15.60 -3.06
C PHE A 12 -2.22 -14.80 -1.88
N ALA A 13 -1.80 -13.56 -2.11
CA ALA A 13 -1.31 -12.69 -1.07
C ALA A 13 -2.10 -11.38 -1.09
N ASP A 14 -2.85 -11.13 -0.01
CA ASP A 14 -3.62 -9.89 0.16
C ASP A 14 -2.86 -8.85 0.94
N ARG A 15 -1.85 -9.29 1.68
CA ARG A 15 -0.96 -8.45 2.46
C ARG A 15 0.49 -8.81 2.21
N ALA A 16 1.31 -7.80 2.10
CA ALA A 16 2.76 -7.95 2.00
C ALA A 16 3.44 -6.82 2.76
N THR A 17 4.51 -7.15 3.48
CA THR A 17 5.35 -6.14 4.12
C THR A 17 6.63 -6.01 3.32
N ILE A 18 6.94 -4.78 2.92
CA ILE A 18 8.14 -4.45 2.14
C ILE A 18 8.91 -3.30 2.80
N TYR A 19 10.20 -3.29 2.59
CA TYR A 19 11.08 -2.21 2.97
C TYR A 19 11.43 -1.40 1.71
N VAL A 20 11.27 -0.09 1.80
CA VAL A 20 11.59 0.84 0.71
C VAL A 20 12.61 1.87 1.17
N ARG A 21 13.56 2.21 0.28
CA ARG A 21 14.57 3.22 0.52
C ARG A 21 14.70 4.10 -0.72
N SER A 22 14.65 5.42 -0.53
CA SER A 22 14.99 6.37 -1.60
C SER A 22 16.51 6.44 -1.81
N GLY A 23 16.96 7.04 -2.89
CA GLY A 23 18.38 7.29 -3.11
C GLY A 23 18.91 8.42 -2.21
N LYS A 24 20.10 8.25 -1.64
CA LYS A 24 20.87 9.34 -1.01
C LYS A 24 21.28 10.36 -2.09
N GLY A 25 21.34 11.65 -1.77
CA GLY A 25 22.00 12.66 -2.60
C GLY A 25 23.51 12.46 -2.62
N GLY A 26 24.14 12.67 -3.77
CA GLY A 26 25.59 12.66 -3.91
C GLY A 26 26.22 13.84 -3.15
N ASP A 27 27.38 13.64 -2.60
CA ASP A 27 28.07 14.72 -1.87
C ASP A 27 28.68 15.74 -2.85
N GLY A 28 28.70 17.02 -2.48
CA GLY A 28 29.43 18.06 -3.20
C GLY A 28 30.93 17.79 -3.16
N HIS A 29 31.65 18.27 -4.16
CA HIS A 29 33.09 18.04 -4.27
C HIS A 29 33.90 19.29 -3.87
N VAL A 30 35.09 19.05 -3.29
CA VAL A 30 36.05 20.10 -3.02
C VAL A 30 37.21 19.95 -3.98
N SER A 31 37.37 20.90 -4.89
CA SER A 31 38.52 20.98 -5.77
C SER A 31 38.85 22.42 -6.16
N PHE A 32 40.07 22.62 -6.65
CA PHE A 32 40.57 23.91 -7.08
C PHE A 32 41.16 23.76 -8.47
N ARG A 33 40.88 24.74 -9.33
CA ARG A 33 41.39 24.80 -10.70
C ARG A 33 42.91 24.84 -10.67
N ARG A 34 43.53 23.95 -11.40
CA ARG A 34 44.99 23.91 -11.59
C ARG A 34 45.28 23.88 -13.06
N GLU A 35 45.89 24.94 -13.55
CA GLU A 35 46.34 25.06 -14.95
C GLU A 35 47.77 25.54 -14.98
N LYS A 36 48.42 25.24 -16.14
CA LYS A 36 49.76 25.74 -16.40
C LYS A 36 49.70 27.29 -16.43
N TYR A 37 50.47 27.93 -15.61
CA TYR A 37 50.52 29.39 -15.42
C TYR A 37 49.39 30.01 -14.59
N VAL A 38 48.56 29.23 -13.92
CA VAL A 38 47.56 29.72 -12.94
C VAL A 38 47.82 29.01 -11.60
N PRO A 39 48.73 29.53 -10.76
CA PRO A 39 49.09 28.86 -9.50
C PRO A 39 47.96 28.82 -8.50
N ASP A 40 47.12 29.86 -8.43
CA ASP A 40 46.04 30.03 -7.47
C ASP A 40 44.70 30.07 -8.21
N GLY A 41 44.26 28.90 -8.73
CA GLY A 41 42.94 28.76 -9.33
C GLY A 41 41.84 28.75 -8.29
N GLY A 42 40.70 29.38 -8.62
CA GLY A 42 39.50 29.38 -7.77
C GLY A 42 38.91 27.98 -7.54
N PRO A 43 37.93 27.86 -6.64
CA PRO A 43 37.22 26.61 -6.39
C PRO A 43 36.48 26.14 -7.65
N ASP A 44 36.59 24.86 -7.98
CA ASP A 44 35.98 24.25 -9.16
C ASP A 44 35.32 22.88 -8.84
N GLY A 45 34.99 22.66 -7.57
CA GLY A 45 34.25 21.46 -7.16
C GLY A 45 32.79 21.52 -7.58
N GLY A 46 32.33 20.48 -8.29
CA GLY A 46 30.96 20.36 -8.76
C GLY A 46 30.00 19.82 -7.70
N ASP A 47 28.72 19.95 -8.01
CA ASP A 47 27.62 19.51 -7.13
C ASP A 47 27.40 18.00 -7.25
N GLY A 48 26.91 17.39 -6.16
CA GLY A 48 26.42 16.02 -6.19
C GLY A 48 25.11 15.87 -6.99
N GLY A 49 24.86 14.67 -7.48
CA GLY A 49 23.61 14.29 -8.13
C GLY A 49 22.50 14.07 -7.11
N ARG A 50 21.24 14.22 -7.53
CA ARG A 50 20.06 13.86 -6.71
C ARG A 50 19.95 12.33 -6.62
N GLY A 51 19.51 11.79 -5.48
CA GLY A 51 19.08 10.40 -5.35
C GLY A 51 17.78 10.12 -6.09
N GLY A 52 17.54 8.86 -6.46
CA GLY A 52 16.32 8.41 -7.11
C GLY A 52 15.13 8.36 -6.16
N ASP A 53 13.93 8.52 -6.72
CA ASP A 53 12.66 8.48 -6.00
C ASP A 53 12.12 7.05 -5.90
N VAL A 54 11.25 6.78 -4.90
CA VAL A 54 10.44 5.56 -4.81
C VAL A 54 9.03 5.89 -5.31
N ILE A 55 8.63 5.24 -6.39
CA ILE A 55 7.37 5.51 -7.09
C ILE A 55 6.51 4.26 -7.07
N PHE A 56 5.26 4.39 -6.67
CA PHE A 56 4.25 3.35 -6.85
C PHE A 56 3.42 3.64 -8.09
N GLN A 57 3.12 2.59 -8.84
CA GLN A 57 2.34 2.67 -10.07
C GLN A 57 1.38 1.49 -10.15
N VAL A 58 0.11 1.77 -10.49
CA VAL A 58 -0.89 0.74 -10.77
C VAL A 58 -0.53 0.04 -12.07
N ASP A 59 -0.55 -1.29 -12.05
CA ASP A 59 -0.48 -2.15 -13.22
C ASP A 59 -1.77 -2.99 -13.27
N GLU A 60 -2.62 -2.71 -14.25
CA GLU A 60 -3.94 -3.37 -14.42
C GLU A 60 -3.80 -4.86 -14.76
N GLY A 61 -2.62 -5.32 -15.19
CA GLY A 61 -2.32 -6.74 -15.41
C GLY A 61 -1.99 -7.52 -14.14
N LEU A 62 -1.86 -6.84 -12.98
CA LEU A 62 -1.57 -7.47 -11.70
C LEU A 62 -2.85 -7.59 -10.86
N ASN A 63 -3.14 -8.80 -10.38
CA ASN A 63 -4.31 -9.09 -9.55
C ASN A 63 -3.94 -9.56 -8.13
N THR A 64 -2.65 -9.67 -7.79
CA THR A 64 -2.19 -10.19 -6.48
C THR A 64 -0.91 -9.51 -6.03
N LEU A 65 -0.66 -9.53 -4.70
CA LEU A 65 0.58 -9.07 -4.08
C LEU A 65 1.63 -10.18 -3.91
N THR A 66 1.51 -11.30 -4.66
CA THR A 66 2.35 -12.49 -4.47
C THR A 66 3.83 -12.20 -4.68
N ASP A 67 4.18 -11.33 -5.62
CA ASP A 67 5.58 -11.01 -5.95
C ASP A 67 6.31 -10.34 -4.78
N PHE A 68 5.57 -9.58 -3.97
CA PHE A 68 6.11 -8.91 -2.77
C PHE A 68 6.44 -9.84 -1.61
N ARG A 69 6.05 -11.11 -1.66
CA ARG A 69 6.50 -12.13 -0.71
C ARG A 69 7.94 -12.57 -0.98
N HIS A 70 8.35 -12.53 -2.23
CA HIS A 70 9.69 -12.94 -2.67
C HIS A 70 10.67 -11.79 -2.63
N ILE A 71 10.27 -10.63 -3.15
CA ILE A 71 11.08 -9.42 -3.15
C ILE A 71 10.52 -8.46 -2.10
N ARG A 72 11.27 -8.29 -1.01
CA ARG A 72 10.85 -7.46 0.13
C ARG A 72 11.62 -6.16 0.28
N LYS A 73 12.69 -5.96 -0.48
CA LYS A 73 13.53 -4.76 -0.40
C LYS A 73 13.57 -4.06 -1.75
N TYR A 74 13.21 -2.79 -1.75
CA TYR A 74 13.20 -1.94 -2.91
C TYR A 74 14.02 -0.69 -2.61
N GLN A 75 15.07 -0.45 -3.38
CA GLN A 75 15.99 0.66 -3.17
C GLN A 75 16.16 1.42 -4.49
N ALA A 76 15.93 2.73 -4.45
CA ALA A 76 16.30 3.63 -5.54
C ALA A 76 17.81 3.87 -5.52
N GLN A 77 18.36 4.29 -6.63
CA GLN A 77 19.79 4.51 -6.79
C GLN A 77 20.22 5.82 -6.11
N ASP A 78 21.36 5.79 -5.41
CA ASP A 78 21.97 6.98 -4.85
C ASP A 78 22.52 7.89 -5.95
N GLY A 79 22.55 9.20 -5.70
CA GLY A 79 23.19 10.17 -6.59
C GLY A 79 24.71 10.06 -6.51
N GLU A 80 25.39 10.26 -7.63
CA GLU A 80 26.85 10.28 -7.68
C GLU A 80 27.41 11.55 -7.05
N PRO A 81 28.56 11.49 -6.37
CA PRO A 81 29.23 12.69 -5.86
C PRO A 81 29.66 13.63 -7.00
N GLY A 82 29.80 14.89 -6.68
CA GLY A 82 30.37 15.89 -7.59
C GLY A 82 31.81 15.58 -7.96
N GLY A 83 32.27 16.16 -9.06
CA GLY A 83 33.63 15.97 -9.58
C GLY A 83 34.39 17.30 -9.70
N LYS A 84 35.65 17.20 -10.12
CA LYS A 84 36.50 18.35 -10.46
C LYS A 84 35.98 19.08 -11.69
N LYS A 85 36.45 20.32 -11.91
CA LYS A 85 36.12 21.15 -13.08
C LYS A 85 34.61 21.39 -13.21
N ASN A 86 33.95 21.67 -12.10
CA ASN A 86 32.50 21.92 -12.02
C ASN A 86 31.63 20.76 -12.56
N CYS A 87 32.18 19.53 -12.62
CA CYS A 87 31.41 18.37 -13.06
C CYS A 87 30.40 17.98 -12.00
N ARG A 88 29.11 18.04 -12.35
CA ARG A 88 28.03 17.57 -11.51
C ARG A 88 27.96 16.04 -11.52
N GLY A 89 27.72 15.44 -10.34
CA GLY A 89 27.41 14.02 -10.20
C GLY A 89 26.12 13.65 -10.94
N LYS A 90 26.04 12.42 -11.45
CA LYS A 90 24.81 11.93 -12.09
C LYS A 90 23.70 11.72 -11.05
N ASN A 91 22.48 11.97 -11.45
CA ASN A 91 21.31 11.63 -10.62
C ASN A 91 21.12 10.13 -10.58
N GLY A 92 20.71 9.62 -9.41
CA GLY A 92 20.27 8.24 -9.24
C GLY A 92 18.98 7.96 -10.00
N SER A 93 18.79 6.72 -10.42
CA SER A 93 17.58 6.27 -11.09
C SER A 93 16.47 6.00 -10.07
N ASP A 94 15.24 6.37 -10.43
CA ASP A 94 14.05 6.06 -9.67
C ASP A 94 13.75 4.56 -9.67
N ILE A 95 13.07 4.08 -8.62
CA ILE A 95 12.51 2.74 -8.59
C ILE A 95 10.99 2.82 -8.72
N ILE A 96 10.43 2.07 -9.69
CA ILE A 96 9.00 1.98 -9.92
C ILE A 96 8.52 0.63 -9.39
N ILE A 97 7.64 0.67 -8.38
CA ILE A 97 7.02 -0.49 -7.77
C ILE A 97 5.61 -0.61 -8.33
N LYS A 98 5.37 -1.67 -9.10
CA LYS A 98 4.08 -1.93 -9.72
C LYS A 98 3.18 -2.69 -8.76
N VAL A 99 1.95 -2.20 -8.56
CA VAL A 99 0.96 -2.79 -7.66
C VAL A 99 -0.38 -2.96 -8.38
N PRO A 100 -1.21 -3.93 -7.97
CA PRO A 100 -2.58 -4.05 -8.45
C PRO A 100 -3.41 -2.80 -8.14
N ALA A 101 -4.43 -2.52 -8.96
CA ALA A 101 -5.45 -1.53 -8.62
C ALA A 101 -6.14 -1.90 -7.29
N GLY A 102 -6.46 -0.89 -6.46
CA GLY A 102 -7.07 -1.12 -5.14
C GLY A 102 -6.07 -1.51 -4.05
N THR A 103 -4.77 -1.32 -4.26
CA THR A 103 -3.77 -1.54 -3.22
C THR A 103 -3.71 -0.34 -2.27
N VAL A 104 -3.93 -0.56 -0.98
CA VAL A 104 -3.71 0.41 0.09
C VAL A 104 -2.31 0.26 0.63
N ILE A 105 -1.58 1.35 0.70
CA ILE A 105 -0.22 1.42 1.24
C ILE A 105 -0.29 2.06 2.61
N LYS A 106 0.16 1.33 3.63
CA LYS A 106 0.18 1.78 5.03
C LYS A 106 1.60 1.80 5.55
N GLU A 107 1.85 2.66 6.53
CA GLU A 107 3.08 2.58 7.33
C GLU A 107 2.95 1.39 8.30
N ALA A 108 4.01 0.54 8.36
CA ALA A 108 3.92 -0.76 9.03
C ALA A 108 3.81 -0.68 10.56
N ASN A 109 4.40 0.35 11.19
CA ASN A 109 4.42 0.48 12.65
C ASN A 109 3.14 1.13 13.19
N SER A 110 2.68 2.21 12.54
CA SER A 110 1.49 2.96 12.96
C SER A 110 0.18 2.41 12.38
N GLY A 111 0.25 1.64 11.28
CA GLY A 111 -0.91 1.18 10.53
C GLY A 111 -1.66 2.28 9.77
N LYS A 112 -1.18 3.54 9.81
CA LYS A 112 -1.80 4.67 9.14
C LYS A 112 -1.70 4.56 7.63
N VAL A 113 -2.75 5.01 6.92
CA VAL A 113 -2.79 5.01 5.46
C VAL A 113 -1.90 6.10 4.89
N ILE A 114 -0.95 5.71 4.04
CA ILE A 114 -0.11 6.64 3.28
C ILE A 114 -0.80 7.03 1.99
N THR A 115 -1.30 6.04 1.26
CA THR A 115 -2.01 6.27 0.00
C THR A 115 -2.82 5.05 -0.39
N ASP A 116 -3.82 5.32 -1.20
CA ASP A 116 -4.72 4.34 -1.78
C ASP A 116 -4.59 4.38 -3.31
N MET A 117 -4.13 3.29 -3.89
CA MET A 117 -3.91 3.15 -5.32
C MET A 117 -5.19 2.76 -6.05
N SER A 118 -6.27 3.53 -5.81
CA SER A 118 -7.59 3.34 -6.41
C SER A 118 -8.04 4.59 -7.16
N GLY A 119 -8.96 4.44 -8.11
CA GLY A 119 -9.51 5.56 -8.88
C GLY A 119 -8.44 6.29 -9.69
N ASP A 120 -8.33 7.59 -9.47
CA ASP A 120 -7.41 8.47 -10.19
C ASP A 120 -5.94 8.35 -9.72
N ASN A 121 -5.71 7.72 -8.56
CA ASN A 121 -4.38 7.55 -7.97
C ASN A 121 -3.60 6.40 -8.64
N LYS A 122 -3.34 6.52 -9.95
CA LYS A 122 -2.61 5.48 -10.70
C LYS A 122 -1.09 5.53 -10.52
N ARG A 123 -0.54 6.66 -10.06
CA ARG A 123 0.90 6.84 -9.86
C ARG A 123 1.18 7.86 -8.77
N ILE A 124 2.05 7.51 -7.82
CA ILE A 124 2.46 8.39 -6.73
C ILE A 124 3.96 8.27 -6.44
N VAL A 125 4.61 9.39 -6.15
CA VAL A 125 5.96 9.42 -5.58
C VAL A 125 5.80 9.30 -4.06
N LEU A 126 6.17 8.14 -3.51
CA LEU A 126 5.99 7.87 -2.08
C LEU A 126 7.14 8.41 -1.24
N LEU A 127 8.39 8.25 -1.70
CA LEU A 127 9.57 8.82 -1.07
C LEU A 127 10.39 9.59 -2.10
N THR A 128 10.70 10.83 -1.80
CA THR A 128 11.58 11.65 -2.63
C THR A 128 13.05 11.36 -2.33
N GLY A 129 13.87 11.25 -3.36
CA GLY A 129 15.32 11.10 -3.23
C GLY A 129 15.98 12.33 -2.62
N GLY A 130 17.09 12.11 -1.92
CA GLY A 130 17.88 13.15 -1.30
C GLY A 130 18.47 14.12 -2.34
N ARG A 131 18.50 15.42 -2.04
CA ARG A 131 19.16 16.41 -2.87
C ARG A 131 20.66 16.25 -2.83
N GLY A 132 21.34 16.44 -3.96
CA GLY A 132 22.80 16.51 -4.01
C GLY A 132 23.33 17.73 -3.26
N GLY A 133 24.48 17.55 -2.62
CA GLY A 133 25.17 18.65 -1.93
C GLY A 133 25.86 19.60 -2.93
N ASN A 134 25.95 20.87 -2.57
CA ASN A 134 26.65 21.88 -3.35
C ASN A 134 28.16 21.70 -3.27
N GLY A 135 28.86 21.86 -4.40
CA GLY A 135 30.31 21.88 -4.47
C GLY A 135 30.90 23.17 -3.87
N ASN A 136 32.21 23.15 -3.61
CA ASN A 136 32.89 24.30 -2.96
C ASN A 136 32.84 25.59 -3.79
N GLN A 137 32.57 25.52 -5.09
CA GLN A 137 32.41 26.72 -5.96
C GLN A 137 31.29 27.65 -5.46
N HIS A 138 30.21 27.11 -4.84
CA HIS A 138 29.08 27.88 -4.33
C HIS A 138 29.39 28.66 -3.05
N TYR A 139 30.47 28.33 -2.38
CA TYR A 139 30.85 28.92 -1.10
C TYR A 139 31.98 29.98 -1.23
N ALA A 140 32.43 30.26 -2.44
CA ALA A 140 33.40 31.32 -2.70
C ALA A 140 32.77 32.69 -2.46
N THR A 141 33.40 33.47 -1.60
CA THR A 141 33.02 34.85 -1.30
C THR A 141 34.23 35.76 -1.47
N PRO A 142 34.05 37.11 -1.55
CA PRO A 142 35.17 38.02 -1.63
C PRO A 142 36.17 37.90 -0.48
N THR A 143 35.69 37.50 0.69
CA THR A 143 36.51 37.25 1.90
C THR A 143 37.05 35.84 2.01
N MET A 144 36.36 34.84 1.39
CA MET A 144 36.76 33.44 1.36
C MET A 144 36.84 32.92 -0.08
N GLN A 145 37.96 33.20 -0.75
CA GLN A 145 38.14 32.87 -2.18
C GLN A 145 38.47 31.38 -2.42
N ALA A 146 38.89 30.63 -1.40
CA ALA A 146 39.29 29.24 -1.49
C ALA A 146 38.61 28.37 -0.40
N PRO A 147 37.26 28.17 -0.44
CA PRO A 147 36.55 27.33 0.51
C PRO A 147 36.99 25.87 0.39
N LYS A 148 37.41 25.27 1.51
CA LYS A 148 37.88 23.87 1.59
C LYS A 148 36.78 22.90 2.01
N TYR A 149 35.54 23.27 1.90
CA TYR A 149 34.37 22.45 2.25
C TYR A 149 33.35 22.44 1.14
N ALA A 150 32.55 21.41 1.11
CA ALA A 150 31.39 21.26 0.24
C ALA A 150 30.23 20.67 1.07
N GLN A 151 29.01 20.81 0.60
CA GLN A 151 27.84 20.32 1.27
C GLN A 151 27.70 18.81 1.07
N PRO A 152 27.41 18.01 2.11
CA PRO A 152 27.05 16.63 1.94
C PRO A 152 25.68 16.51 1.25
N GLY A 153 25.46 15.41 0.54
CA GLY A 153 24.17 15.08 -0.03
C GLY A 153 23.15 14.72 1.07
N GLN A 154 21.90 15.03 0.83
CA GLN A 154 20.84 14.68 1.77
C GLN A 154 20.73 13.16 1.94
N PRO A 155 20.47 12.66 3.16
CA PRO A 155 20.35 11.23 3.43
C PRO A 155 19.17 10.62 2.67
N ALA A 156 19.22 9.31 2.48
CA ALA A 156 18.10 8.54 1.97
C ALA A 156 16.99 8.46 3.02
N LYS A 157 15.75 8.40 2.55
CA LYS A 157 14.57 8.15 3.40
C LYS A 157 14.23 6.67 3.33
N GLU A 158 13.84 6.09 4.45
CA GLU A 158 13.57 4.66 4.59
C GLU A 158 12.23 4.46 5.30
N LEU A 159 11.43 3.52 4.80
CA LEU A 159 10.15 3.14 5.41
C LEU A 159 9.90 1.65 5.27
N THR A 160 9.25 1.08 6.27
CA THR A 160 8.63 -0.23 6.18
C THR A 160 7.15 -0.05 5.88
N LEU A 161 6.70 -0.63 4.79
CA LEU A 161 5.35 -0.48 4.28
C LEU A 161 4.60 -1.80 4.38
N GLN A 162 3.33 -1.69 4.73
CA GLN A 162 2.37 -2.76 4.60
C GLN A 162 1.47 -2.47 3.40
N LEU A 163 1.56 -3.34 2.39
CA LEU A 163 0.67 -3.34 1.24
C LEU A 163 -0.55 -4.20 1.55
N GLU A 164 -1.73 -3.70 1.27
CA GLU A 164 -3.00 -4.38 1.53
C GLU A 164 -3.91 -4.23 0.30
N LEU A 165 -4.39 -5.35 -0.25
CA LEU A 165 -5.29 -5.31 -1.40
C LEU A 165 -6.73 -5.19 -0.89
N LYS A 166 -7.46 -4.15 -1.33
CA LYS A 166 -8.85 -3.88 -0.92
C LYS A 166 -9.85 -4.89 -1.48
N VAL A 167 -9.70 -5.23 -2.74
CA VAL A 167 -10.67 -6.06 -3.46
C VAL A 167 -10.25 -7.51 -3.34
N ILE A 168 -11.08 -8.31 -2.67
CA ILE A 168 -10.87 -9.75 -2.54
C ILE A 168 -11.55 -10.48 -3.68
N ALA A 169 -12.74 -10.04 -4.08
CA ALA A 169 -13.50 -10.57 -5.19
C ALA A 169 -14.48 -9.51 -5.74
N ASP A 170 -14.72 -9.56 -7.05
CA ASP A 170 -15.74 -8.73 -7.70
C ASP A 170 -17.12 -9.32 -7.48
N VAL A 171 -17.21 -10.66 -7.39
CA VAL A 171 -18.44 -11.43 -7.29
C VAL A 171 -18.44 -12.31 -6.05
N GLY A 172 -19.49 -12.18 -5.24
CA GLY A 172 -19.75 -13.06 -4.10
C GLY A 172 -20.67 -14.21 -4.49
N LEU A 173 -20.28 -15.45 -4.18
CA LEU A 173 -21.12 -16.63 -4.37
C LEU A 173 -21.77 -17.01 -3.05
N VAL A 174 -23.09 -16.88 -2.96
CA VAL A 174 -23.88 -17.15 -1.76
C VAL A 174 -24.87 -18.28 -2.00
N GLY A 175 -25.20 -19.00 -0.95
CA GLY A 175 -26.14 -20.13 -1.02
C GLY A 175 -25.96 -21.09 0.12
N PHE A 176 -26.96 -21.91 0.42
CA PHE A 176 -26.90 -22.94 1.46
C PHE A 176 -25.81 -24.00 1.19
N PRO A 177 -25.42 -24.79 2.20
CA PRO A 177 -24.55 -25.93 1.98
C PRO A 177 -25.10 -26.89 0.91
N ASN A 178 -24.23 -27.58 0.21
CA ASN A 178 -24.54 -28.61 -0.81
C ASN A 178 -25.32 -28.15 -2.05
N VAL A 179 -25.59 -26.85 -2.23
CA VAL A 179 -26.20 -26.31 -3.48
C VAL A 179 -25.23 -26.34 -4.68
N GLY A 180 -23.95 -26.66 -4.45
CA GLY A 180 -22.94 -26.82 -5.51
C GLY A 180 -22.01 -25.65 -5.71
N LYS A 181 -21.86 -24.73 -4.75
CA LYS A 181 -20.95 -23.55 -4.84
C LYS A 181 -19.51 -23.93 -5.18
N SER A 182 -18.92 -24.85 -4.43
CA SER A 182 -17.52 -25.26 -4.64
C SER A 182 -17.34 -26.01 -5.98
N THR A 183 -18.35 -26.75 -6.43
CA THR A 183 -18.36 -27.40 -7.75
C THR A 183 -18.39 -26.35 -8.86
N PHE A 184 -19.26 -25.36 -8.74
CA PHE A 184 -19.35 -24.24 -9.67
C PHE A 184 -18.02 -23.50 -9.74
N LEU A 185 -17.45 -23.12 -8.59
CA LEU A 185 -16.18 -22.40 -8.52
C LEU A 185 -15.06 -23.20 -9.19
N SER A 186 -14.98 -24.51 -8.94
CA SER A 186 -13.98 -25.39 -9.56
C SER A 186 -14.17 -25.50 -11.08
N ARG A 187 -15.38 -25.32 -11.58
CA ARG A 187 -15.71 -25.41 -13.01
C ARG A 187 -15.35 -24.15 -13.77
N VAL A 188 -15.59 -22.98 -13.17
CA VAL A 188 -15.42 -21.67 -13.83
C VAL A 188 -14.00 -21.11 -13.71
N THR A 189 -13.18 -21.71 -12.87
CA THR A 189 -11.81 -21.27 -12.61
C THR A 189 -10.83 -22.05 -13.48
N ASN A 190 -9.97 -21.35 -14.23
CA ASN A 190 -8.92 -21.95 -15.05
C ASN A 190 -7.79 -22.62 -14.23
N ALA A 191 -7.64 -22.24 -12.98
CA ALA A 191 -6.74 -22.87 -12.01
C ALA A 191 -7.56 -23.45 -10.86
N ARG A 192 -7.05 -24.48 -10.14
CA ARG A 192 -7.73 -25.00 -8.95
C ARG A 192 -8.07 -23.84 -8.02
N PRO A 193 -9.32 -23.77 -7.49
CA PRO A 193 -9.71 -22.75 -6.52
C PRO A 193 -8.68 -22.68 -5.40
N LYS A 194 -8.27 -21.47 -5.06
CA LYS A 194 -7.22 -21.27 -4.05
C LYS A 194 -7.87 -20.92 -2.72
N ILE A 195 -7.52 -21.68 -1.70
CA ILE A 195 -7.87 -21.33 -0.33
C ILE A 195 -7.03 -20.13 0.06
N ALA A 196 -7.67 -19.00 0.30
CA ALA A 196 -6.99 -17.81 0.81
C ALA A 196 -6.93 -17.91 2.34
N ASN A 197 -5.72 -18.08 2.87
CA ASN A 197 -5.49 -18.11 4.32
C ASN A 197 -5.41 -16.67 4.84
N TYR A 198 -6.53 -16.14 5.29
CA TYR A 198 -6.58 -14.88 6.01
C TYR A 198 -6.31 -15.13 7.49
N HIS A 199 -5.30 -14.48 8.07
CA HIS A 199 -4.90 -14.65 9.48
C HIS A 199 -5.96 -14.21 10.49
N PHE A 200 -7.02 -13.57 9.99
CA PHE A 200 -8.13 -13.00 10.79
C PHE A 200 -9.48 -13.67 10.51
N THR A 201 -9.53 -14.73 9.68
CA THR A 201 -10.76 -15.50 9.44
C THR A 201 -10.59 -16.93 9.91
N THR A 202 -11.56 -17.43 10.67
CA THR A 202 -11.65 -18.84 11.05
C THR A 202 -12.07 -19.75 9.89
N LEU A 203 -12.65 -19.17 8.82
CA LEU A 203 -13.00 -19.84 7.57
C LEU A 203 -12.32 -19.14 6.41
N ASN A 204 -11.55 -19.89 5.63
CA ASN A 204 -10.85 -19.37 4.47
C ASN A 204 -11.77 -19.43 3.24
N PRO A 205 -12.08 -18.29 2.56
CA PRO A 205 -12.86 -18.32 1.35
C PRO A 205 -12.09 -18.99 0.21
N ASN A 206 -12.81 -19.72 -0.63
CA ASN A 206 -12.25 -20.22 -1.87
C ASN A 206 -12.41 -19.14 -2.94
N LEU A 207 -11.30 -18.72 -3.54
CA LEU A 207 -11.28 -17.75 -4.61
C LEU A 207 -11.09 -18.43 -5.96
N GLY A 208 -11.84 -17.99 -6.96
CA GLY A 208 -11.71 -18.42 -8.34
C GLY A 208 -11.56 -17.23 -9.27
N VAL A 209 -10.59 -17.29 -10.18
CA VAL A 209 -10.43 -16.30 -11.25
C VAL A 209 -11.13 -16.83 -12.50
N VAL A 210 -12.05 -16.03 -13.01
CA VAL A 210 -12.74 -16.28 -14.29
C VAL A 210 -12.05 -15.43 -15.34
N ASP A 211 -11.46 -16.09 -16.34
CA ASP A 211 -10.81 -15.42 -17.47
C ASP A 211 -11.66 -15.58 -18.72
N PHE A 212 -11.78 -14.53 -19.50
CA PHE A 212 -12.41 -14.55 -20.82
C PHE A 212 -11.34 -14.40 -21.91
N GLU A 213 -11.67 -14.86 -23.12
CA GLU A 213 -10.75 -14.84 -24.26
C GLU A 213 -10.30 -13.42 -24.66
N ASP A 214 -11.09 -12.41 -24.33
CA ASP A 214 -10.84 -10.98 -24.56
C ASP A 214 -9.99 -10.31 -23.47
N GLY A 215 -9.54 -11.08 -22.46
CA GLY A 215 -8.63 -10.62 -21.41
C GLY A 215 -9.31 -9.92 -20.21
N ASP A 216 -10.63 -9.77 -20.25
CA ASP A 216 -11.44 -9.08 -19.23
C ASP A 216 -11.99 -10.13 -18.25
N GLY A 217 -11.28 -10.40 -17.16
CA GLY A 217 -11.65 -11.39 -16.15
C GLY A 217 -12.13 -10.75 -14.85
N PHE A 218 -12.79 -11.54 -13.99
CA PHE A 218 -13.18 -11.12 -12.64
C PHE A 218 -12.94 -12.24 -11.62
N VAL A 219 -12.90 -11.88 -10.33
CA VAL A 219 -12.67 -12.81 -9.23
C VAL A 219 -13.99 -13.13 -8.54
N ILE A 220 -14.26 -14.44 -8.36
CA ILE A 220 -15.40 -14.95 -7.58
C ILE A 220 -14.90 -15.46 -6.24
N ALA A 221 -15.54 -15.07 -5.14
CA ALA A 221 -15.33 -15.63 -3.81
C ALA A 221 -16.50 -16.54 -3.43
N ASP A 222 -16.20 -17.79 -3.08
CA ASP A 222 -17.16 -18.67 -2.38
C ASP A 222 -17.28 -18.18 -0.93
N ILE A 223 -18.48 -17.80 -0.53
CA ILE A 223 -18.79 -17.26 0.78
C ILE A 223 -19.39 -18.39 1.63
N PRO A 224 -18.56 -19.15 2.39
CA PRO A 224 -19.06 -20.18 3.29
C PRO A 224 -19.66 -19.53 4.54
N GLY A 225 -20.73 -20.11 5.08
CA GLY A 225 -21.18 -19.79 6.44
C GLY A 225 -22.33 -18.81 6.61
N LEU A 226 -23.05 -18.45 5.54
CA LEU A 226 -24.42 -17.94 5.71
C LEU A 226 -25.31 -19.12 6.10
N ILE A 227 -25.44 -19.40 7.40
CA ILE A 227 -26.27 -20.45 7.96
C ILE A 227 -27.16 -19.78 9.02
N GLU A 228 -28.40 -20.25 9.15
CA GLU A 228 -29.35 -19.81 10.18
C GLU A 228 -28.67 -19.59 11.55
N GLY A 229 -28.73 -18.35 12.07
CA GLY A 229 -28.18 -17.95 13.39
C GLY A 229 -26.85 -17.20 13.38
N ALA A 230 -26.26 -16.86 12.25
CA ALA A 230 -25.03 -16.05 12.20
C ALA A 230 -25.23 -14.62 12.75
N SER A 231 -26.46 -14.09 12.69
CA SER A 231 -26.84 -12.78 13.25
C SER A 231 -27.01 -12.77 14.78
N GLU A 232 -27.16 -13.93 15.43
CA GLU A 232 -27.39 -14.03 16.88
C GLU A 232 -26.10 -14.10 17.73
N GLY A 233 -24.94 -13.77 17.17
CA GLY A 233 -23.71 -13.54 17.93
C GLY A 233 -22.91 -14.80 18.32
N VAL A 234 -23.19 -15.97 17.75
CA VAL A 234 -22.35 -17.16 17.92
C VAL A 234 -21.22 -17.17 16.89
N GLY A 235 -20.36 -16.25 17.00
CA GLY A 235 -18.89 -16.39 16.88
C GLY A 235 -18.24 -16.39 15.49
N LEU A 236 -18.85 -16.52 14.31
CA LEU A 236 -18.12 -16.67 13.04
C LEU A 236 -18.53 -15.72 11.90
N GLY A 237 -19.64 -15.00 12.06
CA GLY A 237 -20.25 -14.22 10.97
C GLY A 237 -19.59 -12.87 10.67
N TYR A 238 -19.25 -12.11 11.68
CA TYR A 238 -18.95 -10.67 11.55
C TYR A 238 -17.66 -10.34 10.78
N GLU A 239 -16.59 -11.09 11.02
CA GLU A 239 -15.32 -10.86 10.29
C GLU A 239 -15.38 -11.32 8.86
N PHE A 240 -16.18 -12.34 8.59
CA PHE A 240 -16.36 -12.92 7.27
C PHE A 240 -17.27 -12.04 6.38
N LEU A 241 -18.29 -11.44 6.93
CA LEU A 241 -19.22 -10.54 6.24
C LEU A 241 -18.53 -9.24 5.77
N ARG A 242 -17.42 -8.82 6.40
CA ARG A 242 -16.54 -7.75 5.89
C ARG A 242 -15.99 -8.03 4.48
N HIS A 243 -15.90 -9.29 4.08
CA HIS A 243 -15.43 -9.65 2.75
C HIS A 243 -16.53 -9.53 1.71
N ILE A 244 -17.79 -9.73 2.11
CA ILE A 244 -18.95 -9.48 1.27
C ILE A 244 -19.10 -7.99 1.00
N GLU A 245 -18.78 -7.13 1.96
CA GLU A 245 -18.78 -5.67 1.78
C GLU A 245 -17.93 -5.19 0.59
N ARG A 246 -17.06 -6.02 0.08
CA ARG A 246 -16.15 -5.69 -1.02
C ARG A 246 -16.55 -6.29 -2.36
N THR A 247 -17.58 -7.14 -2.42
CA THR A 247 -18.10 -7.69 -3.68
C THR A 247 -19.07 -6.71 -4.33
N LYS A 248 -19.06 -6.63 -5.65
CA LYS A 248 -19.91 -5.71 -6.41
C LYS A 248 -21.24 -6.35 -6.83
N VAL A 249 -21.19 -7.63 -7.18
CA VAL A 249 -22.34 -8.43 -7.62
C VAL A 249 -22.41 -9.71 -6.80
N MET A 250 -23.61 -10.20 -6.51
CA MET A 250 -23.81 -11.48 -5.83
C MET A 250 -24.48 -12.50 -6.73
N ILE A 251 -23.97 -13.73 -6.72
CA ILE A 251 -24.61 -14.89 -7.34
C ILE A 251 -25.25 -15.73 -6.24
N HIS A 252 -26.58 -15.72 -6.19
CA HIS A 252 -27.36 -16.61 -5.35
C HIS A 252 -27.46 -18.00 -6.00
N MET A 253 -26.80 -18.98 -5.41
CA MET A 253 -26.89 -20.36 -5.90
C MET A 253 -27.91 -21.14 -5.11
N VAL A 254 -28.89 -21.71 -5.79
CA VAL A 254 -29.95 -22.56 -5.22
C VAL A 254 -30.02 -23.92 -5.88
N ASP A 255 -30.50 -24.92 -5.13
CA ASP A 255 -30.73 -26.27 -5.66
C ASP A 255 -32.11 -26.37 -6.29
N ALA A 256 -32.17 -26.26 -7.63
CA ALA A 256 -33.42 -26.34 -8.39
C ALA A 256 -34.05 -27.76 -8.41
N ALA A 257 -33.23 -28.80 -8.12
CA ALA A 257 -33.74 -30.17 -8.04
C ALA A 257 -34.36 -30.49 -6.68
N GLY A 258 -34.18 -29.62 -5.67
CA GLY A 258 -34.69 -29.87 -4.32
C GLY A 258 -34.10 -31.13 -3.69
N SER A 259 -32.87 -31.50 -4.04
CA SER A 259 -32.27 -32.78 -3.64
C SER A 259 -32.12 -32.94 -2.10
N GLU A 260 -32.19 -31.86 -1.35
CA GLU A 260 -32.15 -31.84 0.12
C GLU A 260 -33.52 -31.54 0.77
N GLY A 261 -34.61 -31.52 -0.05
CA GLY A 261 -35.95 -31.27 0.46
C GLY A 261 -36.24 -29.82 0.87
N ARG A 262 -35.39 -28.87 0.47
CA ARG A 262 -35.52 -27.42 0.74
C ARG A 262 -36.26 -26.72 -0.40
N ASP A 263 -36.96 -25.65 -0.06
CA ASP A 263 -37.60 -24.78 -1.07
C ASP A 263 -36.62 -23.71 -1.52
N PRO A 264 -36.23 -23.67 -2.83
CA PRO A 264 -35.28 -22.67 -3.35
C PRO A 264 -35.74 -21.24 -3.14
N ILE A 265 -37.05 -20.95 -3.14
CA ILE A 265 -37.60 -19.61 -2.94
C ILE A 265 -37.37 -19.19 -1.46
N ALA A 266 -37.70 -20.07 -0.53
CA ALA A 266 -37.48 -19.80 0.90
C ALA A 266 -36.01 -19.60 1.23
N ASP A 267 -35.11 -20.36 0.57
CA ASP A 267 -33.67 -20.26 0.76
C ASP A 267 -33.12 -18.87 0.35
N ILE A 268 -33.59 -18.31 -0.76
CA ILE A 268 -33.19 -16.96 -1.22
C ILE A 268 -33.67 -15.89 -0.20
N TYR A 269 -34.92 -15.97 0.24
CA TYR A 269 -35.44 -15.03 1.23
C TYR A 269 -34.70 -15.11 2.57
N ALA A 270 -34.33 -16.31 3.02
CA ALA A 270 -33.58 -16.51 4.26
C ALA A 270 -32.20 -15.83 4.17
N ILE A 271 -31.48 -16.06 3.08
CA ILE A 271 -30.16 -15.44 2.84
C ILE A 271 -30.27 -13.90 2.73
N ASN A 272 -31.27 -13.40 1.97
CA ASN A 272 -31.48 -11.96 1.84
C ASN A 272 -31.80 -11.30 3.20
N LYS A 273 -32.57 -11.97 4.05
CA LYS A 273 -32.82 -11.51 5.41
C LYS A 273 -31.56 -11.41 6.26
N GLU A 274 -30.66 -12.40 6.15
CA GLU A 274 -29.37 -12.37 6.85
C GLU A 274 -28.46 -11.25 6.33
N LEU A 275 -28.38 -11.07 5.01
CA LEU A 275 -27.62 -9.99 4.39
C LEU A 275 -28.13 -8.61 4.84
N THR A 276 -29.46 -8.41 4.86
CA THR A 276 -30.07 -7.16 5.32
C THR A 276 -29.80 -6.92 6.82
N ALA A 277 -29.88 -7.96 7.63
CA ALA A 277 -29.61 -7.85 9.07
C ALA A 277 -28.14 -7.48 9.35
N TYR A 278 -27.23 -7.85 8.45
CA TYR A 278 -25.82 -7.52 8.57
C TYR A 278 -25.51 -6.10 8.07
N ASN A 279 -25.87 -5.80 6.84
CA ASN A 279 -25.64 -4.49 6.21
C ASN A 279 -26.65 -4.26 5.08
N GLU A 280 -27.42 -3.22 5.21
CA GLU A 280 -28.49 -2.85 4.28
C GLU A 280 -27.94 -2.51 2.88
N GLU A 281 -26.73 -1.94 2.78
CA GLU A 281 -26.09 -1.61 1.51
C GLU A 281 -25.74 -2.87 0.70
N ILE A 282 -25.36 -3.97 1.38
CA ILE A 282 -25.03 -5.22 0.71
C ILE A 282 -26.28 -5.89 0.12
N ALA A 283 -27.39 -5.80 0.83
CA ALA A 283 -28.66 -6.36 0.39
C ALA A 283 -29.20 -5.68 -0.89
N HIS A 284 -28.84 -4.40 -1.11
CA HIS A 284 -29.24 -3.64 -2.29
C HIS A 284 -28.33 -3.81 -3.52
N ARG A 285 -27.24 -4.58 -3.40
CA ARG A 285 -26.36 -4.84 -4.55
C ARG A 285 -27.04 -5.69 -5.61
N PRO A 286 -26.62 -5.59 -6.88
CA PRO A 286 -27.11 -6.43 -7.94
C PRO A 286 -26.95 -7.92 -7.60
N GLN A 287 -28.05 -8.65 -7.69
CA GLN A 287 -28.10 -10.08 -7.40
C GLN A 287 -28.56 -10.85 -8.62
N VAL A 288 -27.96 -12.02 -8.84
CA VAL A 288 -28.29 -12.94 -9.93
C VAL A 288 -28.54 -14.32 -9.32
N ILE A 289 -29.61 -14.98 -9.73
CA ILE A 289 -29.98 -16.30 -9.23
C ILE A 289 -29.48 -17.38 -10.18
N ALA A 290 -28.63 -18.29 -9.64
CA ALA A 290 -28.19 -19.49 -10.34
C ALA A 290 -28.95 -20.71 -9.83
N ALA A 291 -29.96 -21.12 -10.56
CA ALA A 291 -30.75 -22.35 -10.31
C ALA A 291 -29.94 -23.58 -10.75
N ASN A 292 -29.20 -24.18 -9.81
CA ASN A 292 -28.25 -25.25 -10.08
C ASN A 292 -28.89 -26.64 -10.01
N LYS A 293 -28.16 -27.66 -10.44
CA LYS A 293 -28.53 -29.08 -10.50
C LYS A 293 -29.65 -29.39 -11.47
N THR A 294 -29.75 -28.59 -12.54
CA THR A 294 -30.76 -28.85 -13.60
C THR A 294 -30.56 -30.19 -14.31
N ASP A 295 -29.40 -30.81 -14.21
CA ASP A 295 -29.09 -32.15 -14.71
C ASP A 295 -29.81 -33.29 -13.95
N LEU A 296 -30.30 -33.01 -12.74
CA LEU A 296 -31.06 -33.98 -11.93
C LEU A 296 -32.58 -33.89 -12.13
N ILE A 297 -33.07 -32.91 -12.92
CA ILE A 297 -34.50 -32.69 -13.14
C ILE A 297 -34.94 -33.42 -14.43
N TYR A 298 -35.73 -34.47 -14.28
CA TYR A 298 -36.41 -35.18 -15.37
C TYR A 298 -37.82 -34.61 -15.49
N ASP A 299 -38.25 -34.12 -16.62
CA ASP A 299 -39.64 -33.75 -16.98
C ASP A 299 -40.31 -32.56 -16.23
N GLY A 300 -39.71 -31.94 -15.26
CA GLY A 300 -40.25 -30.79 -14.49
C GLY A 300 -39.41 -29.56 -14.52
N GLU A 301 -38.39 -29.50 -15.37
CA GLU A 301 -37.34 -28.46 -15.41
C GLU A 301 -37.90 -27.04 -15.49
N ASN A 302 -39.01 -26.86 -16.19
CA ASN A 302 -39.60 -25.53 -16.40
C ASN A 302 -40.42 -25.02 -15.18
N GLU A 303 -40.94 -25.90 -14.32
CA GLU A 303 -41.88 -25.46 -13.27
C GLU A 303 -41.19 -24.72 -12.13
N ILE A 304 -40.05 -25.22 -11.61
CA ILE A 304 -39.31 -24.56 -10.52
C ILE A 304 -38.61 -23.31 -11.01
N VAL A 305 -37.95 -23.40 -12.16
CA VAL A 305 -37.28 -22.26 -12.80
C VAL A 305 -38.30 -21.16 -13.13
N GLU A 306 -39.47 -21.51 -13.66
CA GLU A 306 -40.52 -20.56 -13.95
C GLU A 306 -41.12 -19.93 -12.68
N LYS A 307 -41.23 -20.68 -11.58
CA LYS A 307 -41.63 -20.11 -10.26
C LYS A 307 -40.59 -19.11 -9.78
N LEU A 308 -39.30 -19.43 -9.88
CA LEU A 308 -38.20 -18.51 -9.49
C LEU A 308 -38.23 -17.26 -10.39
N ARG A 309 -38.43 -17.39 -11.69
CA ARG A 309 -38.54 -16.24 -12.60
C ARG A 309 -39.72 -15.34 -12.25
N LYS A 310 -40.90 -15.92 -12.04
CA LYS A 310 -42.11 -15.16 -11.70
C LYS A 310 -41.95 -14.38 -10.38
N GLU A 311 -41.21 -14.94 -9.43
CA GLU A 311 -41.02 -14.34 -8.12
C GLU A 311 -39.93 -13.24 -8.09
N PHE A 312 -38.78 -13.51 -8.75
CA PHE A 312 -37.60 -12.68 -8.57
C PHE A 312 -37.24 -11.77 -9.75
N GLU A 313 -37.65 -12.09 -10.99
CA GLU A 313 -37.39 -11.18 -12.13
C GLU A 313 -38.11 -9.83 -12.00
N PRO A 314 -39.37 -9.75 -11.46
CA PRO A 314 -39.98 -8.46 -11.16
C PRO A 314 -39.24 -7.63 -10.12
N GLN A 315 -38.41 -8.28 -9.29
CA GLN A 315 -37.56 -7.63 -8.28
C GLN A 315 -36.17 -7.24 -8.84
N GLY A 316 -35.93 -7.45 -10.16
CA GLY A 316 -34.67 -7.13 -10.82
C GLY A 316 -33.59 -8.24 -10.77
N MET A 317 -33.90 -9.40 -10.17
CA MET A 317 -32.97 -10.52 -10.07
C MET A 317 -33.17 -11.51 -11.23
N LYS A 318 -32.22 -11.62 -12.13
CA LYS A 318 -32.29 -12.51 -13.27
C LYS A 318 -32.01 -13.97 -12.90
N VAL A 319 -32.77 -14.92 -13.45
CA VAL A 319 -32.68 -16.35 -13.09
C VAL A 319 -32.04 -17.13 -14.23
N PHE A 320 -30.93 -17.82 -13.94
CA PHE A 320 -30.21 -18.69 -14.87
C PHE A 320 -30.29 -20.15 -14.44
N PRO A 321 -30.92 -21.02 -15.24
CA PRO A 321 -30.84 -22.46 -15.02
C PRO A 321 -29.46 -22.96 -15.41
N ILE A 322 -28.74 -23.57 -14.46
CA ILE A 322 -27.40 -24.07 -14.69
C ILE A 322 -27.21 -25.50 -14.19
N SER A 323 -26.18 -26.15 -14.69
CA SER A 323 -25.61 -27.34 -14.09
C SER A 323 -24.11 -27.14 -13.91
N ALA A 324 -23.65 -26.99 -12.66
CA ALA A 324 -22.24 -26.86 -12.35
C ALA A 324 -21.42 -28.09 -12.78
N VAL A 325 -22.05 -29.30 -12.79
CA VAL A 325 -21.41 -30.54 -13.17
C VAL A 325 -21.22 -30.63 -14.68
N SER A 326 -22.27 -30.40 -15.48
CA SER A 326 -22.21 -30.50 -16.93
C SER A 326 -21.66 -29.23 -17.60
N GLY A 327 -21.77 -28.08 -16.95
CA GLY A 327 -21.39 -26.78 -17.50
C GLY A 327 -22.48 -26.08 -18.31
N LYS A 328 -23.69 -26.69 -18.42
CA LYS A 328 -24.83 -26.10 -19.12
C LYS A 328 -25.27 -24.80 -18.44
N GLY A 329 -25.50 -23.72 -19.19
CA GLY A 329 -25.97 -22.43 -18.70
C GLY A 329 -24.91 -21.59 -17.95
N VAL A 330 -23.76 -22.16 -17.68
CA VAL A 330 -22.69 -21.47 -16.89
C VAL A 330 -22.09 -20.31 -17.67
N LYS A 331 -21.84 -20.46 -18.96
CA LYS A 331 -21.26 -19.39 -19.79
C LYS A 331 -22.18 -18.18 -19.86
N GLU A 332 -23.48 -18.38 -20.09
CA GLU A 332 -24.49 -17.34 -20.16
C GLU A 332 -24.57 -16.55 -18.84
N LEU A 333 -24.55 -17.25 -17.71
CA LEU A 333 -24.49 -16.62 -16.38
C LEU A 333 -23.24 -15.73 -16.23
N LEU A 334 -22.05 -16.25 -16.59
CA LEU A 334 -20.81 -15.50 -16.43
C LEU A 334 -20.73 -14.27 -17.34
N TYR A 335 -21.20 -14.36 -18.57
CA TYR A 335 -21.29 -13.22 -19.49
C TYR A 335 -22.25 -12.14 -18.95
N TYR A 336 -23.40 -12.54 -18.41
CA TYR A 336 -24.35 -11.60 -17.81
C TYR A 336 -23.74 -10.90 -16.60
N VAL A 337 -23.09 -11.64 -15.70
CA VAL A 337 -22.41 -11.07 -14.52
C VAL A 337 -21.30 -10.09 -14.92
N ARG A 338 -20.56 -10.39 -16.00
CA ARG A 338 -19.55 -9.48 -16.53
C ARG A 338 -20.15 -8.15 -17.02
N GLU A 339 -21.27 -8.21 -17.75
CA GLU A 339 -21.96 -7.01 -18.23
C GLU A 339 -22.52 -6.19 -17.06
N GLU A 340 -23.05 -6.83 -16.03
CA GLU A 340 -23.49 -6.15 -14.80
C GLU A 340 -22.30 -5.45 -14.13
N LEU A 341 -21.15 -6.12 -13.99
CA LEU A 341 -19.93 -5.52 -13.41
C LEU A 341 -19.45 -4.30 -14.21
N ARG A 342 -19.55 -4.35 -15.55
CA ARG A 342 -19.19 -3.20 -16.41
C ARG A 342 -20.16 -2.03 -16.30
N GLY A 343 -21.43 -2.30 -16.00
CA GLY A 343 -22.47 -1.28 -15.80
C GLY A 343 -22.39 -0.56 -14.46
N LEU A 344 -21.65 -1.12 -13.50
CA LEU A 344 -21.48 -0.54 -12.17
C LEU A 344 -20.34 0.50 -12.20
N ASP A 345 -20.70 1.75 -12.48
CA ASP A 345 -19.81 2.94 -12.33
C ASP A 345 -19.65 3.32 -10.83
N GLU A 346 -19.30 2.36 -9.99
CA GLU A 346 -18.95 2.69 -8.61
C GLU A 346 -17.59 3.34 -8.56
N LYS A 347 -17.57 4.63 -8.19
CA LYS A 347 -16.31 5.28 -7.77
C LYS A 347 -15.75 4.47 -6.61
N PRO A 348 -14.55 3.90 -6.76
CA PRO A 348 -13.95 3.11 -5.69
C PRO A 348 -13.85 3.98 -4.43
N ILE A 349 -14.22 3.41 -3.28
CA ILE A 349 -14.00 4.08 -1.99
C ILE A 349 -12.50 4.29 -1.86
N VAL A 350 -12.06 5.53 -1.90
CA VAL A 350 -10.65 5.92 -1.74
C VAL A 350 -10.44 6.30 -0.29
N PHE A 351 -9.49 5.64 0.39
CA PHE A 351 -9.11 6.02 1.75
C PHE A 351 -8.32 7.33 1.73
N GLU A 352 -8.65 8.21 2.66
CA GLU A 352 -7.91 9.45 2.83
C GLU A 352 -6.48 9.18 3.35
N GLN A 353 -5.57 10.03 2.96
CA GLN A 353 -4.18 9.97 3.41
C GLN A 353 -4.10 10.41 4.87
N GLU A 354 -3.56 9.55 5.74
CA GLU A 354 -3.38 9.79 7.19
C GLU A 354 -1.90 9.96 7.57
N TYR A 355 -0.99 9.53 6.70
CA TYR A 355 0.45 9.56 6.93
C TYR A 355 1.16 10.26 5.77
N PHE A 356 1.93 11.28 6.07
CA PHE A 356 2.70 12.09 5.12
C PHE A 356 4.19 11.79 5.29
N PRO A 357 4.77 10.87 4.50
CA PRO A 357 6.15 10.41 4.70
C PRO A 357 7.17 11.53 4.73
N ASP A 358 7.01 12.54 3.87
CA ASP A 358 7.95 13.65 3.77
C ASP A 358 7.86 14.61 4.96
N GLU A 359 6.70 14.75 5.57
CA GLU A 359 6.50 15.59 6.76
C GLU A 359 6.91 14.84 8.02
N MET A 360 6.46 13.58 8.17
CA MET A 360 6.73 12.77 9.35
C MET A 360 8.19 12.33 9.49
N LEU A 361 8.91 12.10 8.39
CA LEU A 361 10.35 11.86 8.39
C LEU A 361 11.16 13.15 8.63
N LEU A 362 10.48 14.31 8.55
CA LEU A 362 11.06 15.63 8.84
C LEU A 362 10.66 16.14 10.23
N THR A 363 9.55 15.64 10.75
CA THR A 363 9.01 15.98 12.07
C THR A 363 8.80 14.66 12.82
N GLY A 364 9.79 14.21 13.62
CA GLY A 364 9.43 13.39 14.77
C GLY A 364 8.37 14.17 15.56
N ASP A 365 7.45 13.50 16.26
CA ASP A 365 6.41 14.15 17.08
C ASP A 365 7.00 15.12 18.13
N GLU A 366 8.30 15.04 18.38
CA GLU A 366 9.07 16.01 19.14
C GLU A 366 10.16 16.60 18.23
N PRO A 367 10.10 17.91 17.93
CA PRO A 367 11.07 18.59 17.07
C PRO A 367 12.48 18.54 17.64
N TYR A 368 12.60 18.44 18.94
CA TYR A 368 13.84 18.24 19.72
C TYR A 368 13.48 17.86 21.16
N THR A 369 14.45 17.29 21.87
CA THR A 369 14.41 17.04 23.32
C THR A 369 15.60 17.72 23.98
N VAL A 370 15.36 18.32 25.13
CA VAL A 370 16.43 18.88 25.99
C VAL A 370 16.47 18.06 27.27
N THR A 371 17.61 17.46 27.55
CA THR A 371 17.84 16.67 28.79
C THR A 371 19.12 17.10 29.45
N TYR A 372 19.18 16.95 30.77
CA TYR A 372 20.40 17.14 31.52
C TYR A 372 21.02 15.78 31.88
N ASP A 373 22.23 15.54 31.46
CA ASP A 373 22.98 14.32 31.74
C ASP A 373 23.74 14.48 33.08
N GLU A 374 23.25 13.83 34.13
CA GLU A 374 23.86 13.90 35.47
C GLU A 374 25.27 13.28 35.54
N GLU A 375 25.60 12.34 34.64
CA GLU A 375 26.91 11.67 34.63
C GLU A 375 28.00 12.58 34.03
N THR A 376 27.68 13.30 32.97
CA THR A 376 28.63 14.18 32.28
C THR A 376 28.52 15.64 32.71
N GLY A 377 27.42 16.05 33.33
CA GLY A 377 27.13 17.43 33.69
C GLY A 377 26.81 18.32 32.49
N GLU A 378 26.40 17.73 31.37
CA GLU A 378 26.13 18.41 30.11
C GLU A 378 24.61 18.49 29.82
N TYR A 379 24.19 19.58 29.18
CA TYR A 379 22.87 19.67 28.58
C TYR A 379 22.90 19.00 27.20
N VAL A 380 22.05 18.02 26.99
CA VAL A 380 21.96 17.25 25.73
C VAL A 380 20.72 17.66 24.94
N VAL A 381 20.92 18.14 23.74
CA VAL A 381 19.84 18.54 22.84
C VAL A 381 19.86 17.63 21.60
N GLU A 382 18.84 16.82 21.45
CA GLU A 382 18.72 15.87 20.33
C GLU A 382 17.37 16.03 19.64
N GLY A 383 17.32 15.68 18.38
CA GLY A 383 16.08 15.66 17.60
C GLY A 383 16.32 15.81 16.12
N PRO A 384 15.40 15.34 15.28
CA PRO A 384 15.55 15.32 13.82
C PRO A 384 15.80 16.70 13.21
N ARG A 385 15.22 17.75 13.82
CA ARG A 385 15.46 19.15 13.40
C ARG A 385 16.88 19.63 13.67
N ILE A 386 17.44 19.22 14.82
CA ILE A 386 18.80 19.57 15.22
C ILE A 386 19.80 18.86 14.30
N GLU A 387 19.63 17.54 14.12
CA GLU A 387 20.49 16.74 13.25
C GLU A 387 20.50 17.31 11.82
N LYS A 388 19.33 17.66 11.30
CA LYS A 388 19.19 18.25 9.98
C LYS A 388 19.90 19.60 9.89
N MET A 389 19.71 20.47 10.87
CA MET A 389 20.33 21.79 10.90
C MET A 389 21.87 21.65 10.96
N LEU A 390 22.40 20.78 11.82
CA LEU A 390 23.84 20.51 11.92
C LEU A 390 24.41 19.95 10.61
N GLY A 391 23.66 19.06 9.92
CA GLY A 391 24.07 18.48 8.64
C GLY A 391 24.13 19.48 7.48
N TYR A 392 23.44 20.64 7.58
CA TYR A 392 23.41 21.66 6.52
C TYR A 392 24.19 22.94 6.84
N THR A 393 24.59 23.12 8.10
CA THR A 393 25.21 24.38 8.58
C THR A 393 26.68 24.18 8.79
N ASN A 394 27.51 24.99 8.15
CA ASN A 394 28.93 25.02 8.46
C ASN A 394 29.15 25.90 9.67
N LEU A 395 29.29 25.28 10.83
CA LEU A 395 29.50 25.95 12.12
C LEU A 395 30.90 26.59 12.28
N GLU A 396 31.85 26.20 11.43
CA GLU A 396 33.18 26.83 11.41
C GLU A 396 33.17 28.23 10.77
N SER A 397 32.08 28.58 10.07
CA SER A 397 31.93 29.90 9.48
C SER A 397 31.13 30.82 10.40
N GLU A 398 31.56 32.07 10.51
CA GLU A 398 30.87 33.09 11.30
C GLU A 398 29.39 33.23 10.96
N LYS A 399 29.07 33.18 9.66
CA LYS A 399 27.66 33.21 9.18
C LYS A 399 26.87 31.94 9.53
N GLY A 400 27.51 30.79 9.46
CA GLY A 400 26.88 29.53 9.86
C GLY A 400 26.63 29.48 11.35
N PHE A 401 27.55 29.99 12.15
CA PHE A 401 27.38 30.07 13.59
C PHE A 401 26.26 31.04 13.99
N VAL A 402 26.18 32.21 13.37
CA VAL A 402 25.05 33.16 13.55
C VAL A 402 23.72 32.55 13.13
N PHE A 403 23.69 31.81 12.03
CA PHE A 403 22.48 31.06 11.59
C PHE A 403 22.07 30.01 12.63
N PHE A 404 23.05 29.28 13.19
CA PHE A 404 22.82 28.30 14.26
C PHE A 404 22.26 28.97 15.53
N GLN A 405 22.80 30.06 15.95
CA GLN A 405 22.28 30.80 17.12
C GLN A 405 20.85 31.28 16.90
N ASN A 406 20.54 31.83 15.71
CA ASN A 406 19.18 32.23 15.36
C ASN A 406 18.22 31.04 15.33
N PHE A 407 18.66 29.92 14.80
CA PHE A 407 17.87 28.69 14.77
C PHE A 407 17.51 28.23 16.21
N LEU A 408 18.46 28.20 17.14
CA LEU A 408 18.20 27.83 18.53
C LEU A 408 17.20 28.79 19.19
N LYS A 409 17.29 30.09 18.88
CA LYS A 409 16.40 31.11 19.41
C LYS A 409 14.99 31.01 18.82
N GLU A 410 14.87 30.90 17.51
CA GLU A 410 13.58 30.85 16.79
C GLU A 410 12.78 29.57 17.09
N ASN A 411 13.46 28.47 17.36
CA ASN A 411 12.82 27.18 17.71
C ASN A 411 12.59 27.02 19.21
N GLY A 412 12.89 28.02 20.04
CA GLY A 412 12.65 27.99 21.49
C GLY A 412 13.63 27.14 22.30
N ILE A 413 14.65 26.54 21.69
CA ILE A 413 15.63 25.65 22.34
C ILE A 413 16.41 26.42 23.38
N LEU A 414 16.81 27.65 23.04
CA LEU A 414 17.54 28.52 23.96
C LEU A 414 16.71 28.87 25.21
N GLN A 415 15.40 29.09 25.02
CA GLN A 415 14.49 29.39 26.12
C GLN A 415 14.32 28.18 27.04
N GLU A 416 14.19 27.00 26.47
CA GLU A 416 14.06 25.75 27.24
C GLU A 416 15.32 25.42 28.05
N LEU A 417 16.52 25.63 27.48
CA LEU A 417 17.77 25.51 28.21
C LEU A 417 17.81 26.48 29.39
N ILE A 418 17.36 27.73 29.21
CA ILE A 418 17.29 28.74 30.28
C ILE A 418 16.29 28.32 31.34
N ASP A 419 15.13 27.80 30.95
CA ASP A 419 14.09 27.34 31.88
C ASP A 419 14.56 26.12 32.69
N MET A 420 15.44 25.29 32.12
CA MET A 420 16.11 24.18 32.81
C MET A 420 17.27 24.65 33.73
N GLY A 421 17.62 25.91 33.68
CA GLY A 421 18.59 26.52 34.62
C GLY A 421 20.04 26.55 34.16
N ILE A 422 20.31 26.50 32.83
CA ILE A 422 21.67 26.60 32.28
C ILE A 422 22.37 27.89 32.73
N GLN A 423 23.64 27.78 33.11
CA GLN A 423 24.48 28.89 33.54
C GLN A 423 25.61 29.16 32.54
N GLU A 424 26.20 30.35 32.63
CA GLU A 424 27.38 30.70 31.82
C GLU A 424 28.54 29.74 32.11
N GLY A 425 29.08 29.14 31.07
CA GLY A 425 30.13 28.14 31.12
C GLY A 425 29.65 26.69 31.14
N ASP A 426 28.32 26.44 31.19
CA ASP A 426 27.80 25.09 31.08
C ASP A 426 27.93 24.60 29.64
N THR A 427 28.23 23.31 29.49
CA THR A 427 28.39 22.67 28.16
C THR A 427 27.06 22.15 27.64
N VAL A 428 26.76 22.52 26.41
CA VAL A 428 25.63 21.97 25.64
C VAL A 428 26.15 21.04 24.57
N ARG A 429 25.66 19.79 24.56
CA ARG A 429 25.98 18.79 23.56
C ARG A 429 24.82 18.58 22.63
N MET A 430 25.10 18.66 21.31
CA MET A 430 24.17 18.39 20.24
C MET A 430 24.78 17.37 19.27
N TYR A 431 24.41 16.09 19.41
CA TYR A 431 25.05 14.98 18.71
C TYR A 431 26.58 14.97 18.89
N GLY A 432 27.34 15.15 17.82
CA GLY A 432 28.82 15.20 17.88
C GLY A 432 29.42 16.58 18.12
N LEU A 433 28.59 17.58 18.43
CA LEU A 433 29.03 18.96 18.69
C LEU A 433 28.83 19.33 20.16
N SER A 434 29.87 19.82 20.82
CA SER A 434 29.78 20.39 22.17
C SER A 434 30.25 21.83 22.14
N PHE A 435 29.56 22.71 22.84
CA PHE A 435 29.92 24.12 22.97
C PHE A 435 29.48 24.65 24.34
N ASP A 436 30.19 25.66 24.85
CA ASP A 436 29.87 26.29 26.11
C ASP A 436 28.84 27.40 25.90
N TYR A 437 27.91 27.49 26.84
CA TYR A 437 26.88 28.52 26.83
C TYR A 437 27.41 29.83 27.42
N TYR A 438 27.31 30.90 26.65
CA TYR A 438 27.56 32.28 27.08
C TYR A 438 26.44 33.19 26.64
N LYS A 439 26.04 34.14 27.50
CA LYS A 439 24.99 35.12 27.18
C LYS A 439 25.46 36.19 26.20
#